data_c931712bc007248c6f847b8212a42c59
#
_entry.id   c931712bc007248c6f847b8212a42c59
#
_cell.length_a   1.000
_cell.length_b   1.000
_cell.length_c   1.000
_cell.angle_alpha   90.00
_cell.angle_beta   90.00
_cell.angle_gamma   90.00
#
_symmetry.space_group_name_H-M   'P 1'
#
loop_
_entity.id
_entity.type
_entity.pdbx_description
1 polymer ?
#
loop_
_entity_poly.entity_id
_entity_poly.type
_entity_poly.pdbx_seq_one_letter_code
_entity_poly.pdbx_strand_id
1 'polypeptide(L)'
;MFPGTYRDSLLLLSATRAMHEEDGIGWAAAVMATPANVADLAGRGIGDLGAADANALVLAVQAADGQAADEALDRGRALLFAAEGTRQDPGQAEPQTIGEAVALLPDANVAVVSVPGPYAAIAAHSALTAGLHVLLFSDNVPLDEEIALKDRASGLGKLVMGPGAGTAVLGGVGLGFANAVRPGSVGVVAAAGTGAQEVMTLLDRWGIGVSQVVGVGGRDLSAQVGGRMARDAVRALDADPGTEVILLVSKPPDPDAARTVIDASEHTPVVAACLGMSAAGGMLAGAPLAVTLEDGAVAVARTLGKPVPDLTEGLAGAAAQAVDRLDGGRTAVRGFYTGGTLCYEAQVVLTALLGPVYSNLPLRTDLALPAPAGAPVCLDLGEEEYTQGRPHPMIDPAARRDIMREQAFGDDVAAVLLDVVLGYGSHPDPAGEIAGTCADIVAGGAAVVGYVLGTDGDPQGLDVQRRTLRDAGVIVTPTAARAARVAAAIAARRPALAAAAPA
;
A
#
# COMPACT_ATOMS: atom_id res chain seq x y z
N MET A 1 -20.47 -17.02 -19.00
CA MET A 1 -20.09 -15.75 -19.58
C MET A 1 -21.30 -14.82 -19.71
N PHE A 2 -21.16 -13.53 -19.42
CA PHE A 2 -22.22 -12.53 -19.40
C PHE A 2 -21.80 -11.34 -20.27
N PRO A 3 -22.26 -11.29 -21.55
CA PRO A 3 -21.91 -10.22 -22.47
C PRO A 3 -22.44 -8.86 -22.00
N GLY A 4 -21.66 -7.78 -22.23
CA GLY A 4 -22.05 -6.42 -21.88
C GLY A 4 -22.26 -6.17 -20.38
N THR A 5 -21.72 -7.04 -19.52
CA THR A 5 -21.87 -6.94 -18.07
C THR A 5 -20.53 -6.53 -17.47
N TYR A 6 -20.42 -5.29 -17.04
CA TYR A 6 -19.27 -4.81 -16.28
C TYR A 6 -19.52 -5.00 -14.79
N ARG A 7 -18.49 -5.41 -14.04
CA ARG A 7 -18.47 -5.43 -12.59
C ARG A 7 -17.14 -4.85 -12.08
N ASP A 8 -17.22 -4.18 -10.96
CA ASP A 8 -16.07 -3.63 -10.25
C ASP A 8 -15.13 -4.76 -9.81
N SER A 9 -13.83 -4.48 -9.81
CA SER A 9 -12.81 -5.48 -9.52
C SER A 9 -12.90 -6.04 -8.09
N LEU A 10 -13.35 -5.27 -7.10
CA LEU A 10 -13.54 -5.77 -5.73
C LEU A 10 -14.68 -6.79 -5.67
N LEU A 11 -15.75 -6.54 -6.43
CA LEU A 11 -16.87 -7.49 -6.51
C LEU A 11 -16.46 -8.76 -7.27
N LEU A 12 -15.67 -8.62 -8.34
CA LEU A 12 -15.10 -9.76 -9.08
C LEU A 12 -14.21 -10.62 -8.18
N LEU A 13 -13.37 -9.99 -7.36
CA LEU A 13 -12.51 -10.68 -6.40
C LEU A 13 -13.30 -11.38 -5.32
N SER A 14 -14.33 -10.73 -4.77
CA SER A 14 -15.21 -11.34 -3.77
C SER A 14 -15.91 -12.58 -4.34
N ALA A 15 -16.36 -12.51 -5.59
CA ALA A 15 -16.97 -13.65 -6.26
C ALA A 15 -15.96 -14.77 -6.56
N THR A 16 -14.75 -14.42 -7.01
CA THR A 16 -13.65 -15.37 -7.21
C THR A 16 -13.35 -16.14 -5.92
N ARG A 17 -13.21 -15.42 -4.83
CA ARG A 17 -12.93 -16.00 -3.52
C ARG A 17 -14.06 -16.94 -3.06
N ALA A 18 -15.30 -16.48 -3.13
CA ALA A 18 -16.44 -17.29 -2.71
C ALA A 18 -16.61 -18.56 -3.56
N MET A 19 -16.29 -18.52 -4.85
CA MET A 19 -16.23 -19.71 -5.68
C MET A 19 -15.09 -20.65 -5.29
N HIS A 20 -13.94 -20.11 -4.92
CA HIS A 20 -12.77 -20.91 -4.55
C HIS A 20 -12.90 -21.57 -3.17
N GLU A 21 -13.69 -20.99 -2.26
CA GLU A 21 -13.96 -21.53 -0.92
C GLU A 21 -14.97 -22.71 -0.92
N GLU A 22 -15.63 -23.00 -2.06
CA GLU A 22 -16.53 -24.15 -2.17
C GLU A 22 -15.76 -25.48 -2.25
N ASP A 23 -16.32 -26.51 -1.64
CA ASP A 23 -15.69 -27.83 -1.61
C ASP A 23 -15.47 -28.42 -3.01
N GLY A 24 -14.29 -28.99 -3.24
CA GLY A 24 -13.95 -29.62 -4.52
C GLY A 24 -13.48 -28.68 -5.63
N ILE A 25 -13.29 -27.40 -5.33
CA ILE A 25 -12.76 -26.39 -6.25
C ILE A 25 -11.26 -26.30 -6.16
N GLY A 26 -10.57 -26.62 -7.23
CA GLY A 26 -9.11 -26.49 -7.34
C GLY A 26 -8.67 -25.08 -7.77
N TRP A 27 -9.51 -24.39 -8.54
CA TRP A 27 -9.25 -23.02 -8.99
C TRP A 27 -10.55 -22.34 -9.43
N ALA A 28 -10.66 -21.03 -9.21
CA ALA A 28 -11.78 -20.20 -9.63
C ALA A 28 -11.33 -18.81 -10.08
N ALA A 29 -12.10 -18.19 -10.99
CA ALA A 29 -11.95 -16.78 -11.36
C ALA A 29 -13.27 -16.15 -11.81
N ALA A 30 -13.50 -14.91 -11.38
CA ALA A 30 -14.46 -13.98 -11.92
C ALA A 30 -13.70 -12.80 -12.52
N VAL A 31 -13.71 -12.61 -13.83
CA VAL A 31 -12.88 -11.63 -14.54
C VAL A 31 -13.61 -10.97 -15.69
N MET A 32 -13.22 -9.76 -16.07
CA MET A 32 -13.61 -9.18 -17.34
C MET A 32 -12.85 -9.85 -18.48
N ALA A 33 -13.49 -10.04 -19.64
CA ALA A 33 -12.90 -10.73 -20.81
C ALA A 33 -11.89 -9.85 -21.56
N THR A 34 -10.97 -9.19 -20.84
CA THR A 34 -9.86 -8.49 -21.48
C THR A 34 -8.95 -9.47 -22.21
N PRO A 35 -8.20 -9.05 -23.25
CA PRO A 35 -7.28 -9.93 -23.97
C PRO A 35 -6.30 -10.67 -23.05
N ALA A 36 -5.80 -10.01 -22.00
CA ALA A 36 -4.89 -10.61 -21.02
C ALA A 36 -5.59 -11.72 -20.22
N ASN A 37 -6.78 -11.45 -19.68
CA ASN A 37 -7.54 -12.43 -18.90
C ASN A 37 -7.98 -13.64 -19.77
N VAL A 38 -8.37 -13.40 -21.02
CA VAL A 38 -8.71 -14.47 -21.97
C VAL A 38 -7.50 -15.35 -22.25
N ALA A 39 -6.31 -14.76 -22.40
CA ALA A 39 -5.08 -15.51 -22.60
C ALA A 39 -4.68 -16.35 -21.35
N ASP A 40 -4.86 -15.82 -20.14
CA ASP A 40 -4.61 -16.58 -18.90
C ASP A 40 -5.59 -17.75 -18.75
N LEU A 41 -6.88 -17.54 -19.00
CA LEU A 41 -7.90 -18.59 -19.01
C LEU A 41 -7.59 -19.69 -20.01
N ALA A 42 -7.19 -19.33 -21.24
CA ALA A 42 -6.80 -20.27 -22.28
C ALA A 42 -5.55 -21.08 -21.88
N GLY A 43 -4.55 -20.43 -21.26
CA GLY A 43 -3.36 -21.06 -20.72
C GLY A 43 -3.65 -22.12 -19.64
N ARG A 44 -4.78 -22.00 -18.94
CA ARG A 44 -5.30 -22.97 -17.95
C ARG A 44 -6.18 -24.05 -18.56
N GLY A 45 -6.33 -24.08 -19.89
CA GLY A 45 -7.17 -25.07 -20.58
C GLY A 45 -8.67 -24.79 -20.46
N ILE A 46 -9.08 -23.57 -20.02
CA ILE A 46 -10.46 -23.15 -20.03
C ILE A 46 -10.79 -22.68 -21.43
N GLY A 47 -11.65 -23.46 -22.07
CA GLY A 47 -11.89 -23.56 -23.49
C GLY A 47 -12.29 -22.30 -24.26
N ASP A 48 -12.63 -22.47 -25.51
CA ASP A 48 -12.97 -21.42 -26.46
C ASP A 48 -14.04 -20.45 -25.92
N LEU A 49 -13.58 -19.29 -25.42
CA LEU A 49 -14.46 -18.20 -24.98
C LEU A 49 -15.06 -17.45 -26.18
N GLY A 50 -14.78 -17.91 -27.41
CA GLY A 50 -15.22 -17.26 -28.64
C GLY A 50 -14.61 -15.87 -28.82
N ALA A 51 -15.22 -15.06 -29.68
CA ALA A 51 -14.92 -13.63 -29.78
C ALA A 51 -15.58 -12.90 -28.56
N ALA A 52 -15.07 -13.16 -27.32
CA ALA A 52 -15.57 -12.48 -26.14
C ALA A 52 -15.28 -10.98 -26.27
N ASP A 53 -16.31 -10.16 -26.17
CA ASP A 53 -16.16 -8.71 -26.05
C ASP A 53 -15.41 -8.41 -24.72
N ALA A 54 -14.44 -7.51 -24.76
CA ALA A 54 -13.70 -7.09 -23.58
C ALA A 54 -14.60 -6.60 -22.42
N ASN A 55 -15.83 -6.22 -22.72
CA ASN A 55 -16.88 -5.84 -21.76
C ASN A 55 -17.71 -7.04 -21.26
N ALA A 56 -17.37 -8.27 -21.60
CA ALA A 56 -18.05 -9.45 -21.07
C ALA A 56 -17.44 -9.86 -19.72
N LEU A 57 -18.29 -10.25 -18.78
CA LEU A 57 -17.90 -10.89 -17.53
C LEU A 57 -17.79 -12.39 -17.73
N VAL A 58 -16.71 -12.99 -17.25
CA VAL A 58 -16.46 -14.44 -17.27
C VAL A 58 -16.36 -14.95 -15.84
N LEU A 59 -17.10 -16.03 -15.55
CA LEU A 59 -16.89 -16.89 -14.39
C LEU A 59 -16.30 -18.21 -14.87
N ALA A 60 -15.24 -18.66 -14.27
CA ALA A 60 -14.56 -19.91 -14.62
C ALA A 60 -14.11 -20.64 -13.35
N VAL A 61 -14.26 -21.96 -13.33
CA VAL A 61 -13.83 -22.83 -12.25
C VAL A 61 -13.17 -24.09 -12.78
N GLN A 62 -12.24 -24.64 -12.02
CA GLN A 62 -11.73 -26.01 -12.16
C GLN A 62 -12.14 -26.78 -10.91
N ALA A 63 -13.04 -27.74 -11.08
CA ALA A 63 -13.65 -28.50 -10.00
C ALA A 63 -13.39 -29.99 -10.13
N ALA A 64 -13.52 -30.72 -9.02
CA ALA A 64 -13.39 -32.18 -8.97
C ALA A 64 -14.47 -32.89 -9.77
N ASP A 65 -15.67 -32.32 -9.84
CA ASP A 65 -16.82 -32.83 -10.60
C ASP A 65 -17.77 -31.69 -11.05
N GLY A 66 -18.80 -32.06 -11.81
CA GLY A 66 -19.76 -31.11 -12.38
C GLY A 66 -20.66 -30.47 -11.32
N GLN A 67 -20.98 -31.15 -10.23
CA GLN A 67 -21.84 -30.61 -9.17
C GLN A 67 -21.12 -29.51 -8.42
N ALA A 68 -19.86 -29.74 -8.01
CA ALA A 68 -19.03 -28.73 -7.36
C ALA A 68 -18.83 -27.50 -8.26
N ALA A 69 -18.66 -27.71 -9.59
CA ALA A 69 -18.56 -26.62 -10.54
C ALA A 69 -19.83 -25.76 -10.58
N ASP A 70 -21.01 -26.38 -10.66
CA ASP A 70 -22.29 -25.67 -10.71
C ASP A 70 -22.56 -24.90 -9.41
N GLU A 71 -22.30 -25.50 -8.24
CA GLU A 71 -22.47 -24.87 -6.92
C GLU A 71 -21.57 -23.62 -6.78
N ALA A 72 -20.29 -23.73 -7.16
CA ALA A 72 -19.34 -22.61 -7.13
C ALA A 72 -19.75 -21.49 -8.10
N LEU A 73 -20.12 -21.83 -9.35
CA LEU A 73 -20.59 -20.84 -10.32
C LEU A 73 -21.86 -20.13 -9.88
N ASP A 74 -22.81 -20.84 -9.26
CA ASP A 74 -24.03 -20.25 -8.72
C ASP A 74 -23.70 -19.34 -7.52
N ARG A 75 -22.75 -19.71 -6.67
CA ARG A 75 -22.27 -18.86 -5.58
C ARG A 75 -21.65 -17.56 -6.10
N GLY A 76 -20.75 -17.64 -7.07
CA GLY A 76 -20.16 -16.47 -7.72
C GLY A 76 -21.21 -15.58 -8.40
N ARG A 77 -22.16 -16.20 -9.11
CA ARG A 77 -23.28 -15.48 -9.76
C ARG A 77 -24.14 -14.76 -8.70
N ALA A 78 -24.50 -15.43 -7.63
CA ALA A 78 -25.31 -14.84 -6.57
C ALA A 78 -24.67 -13.57 -5.98
N LEU A 79 -23.35 -13.57 -5.76
CA LEU A 79 -22.63 -12.40 -5.25
C LEU A 79 -22.55 -11.26 -6.30
N LEU A 80 -22.28 -11.58 -7.54
CA LEU A 80 -22.13 -10.58 -8.60
C LEU A 80 -23.45 -9.87 -8.96
N PHE A 81 -24.58 -10.52 -8.74
CA PHE A 81 -25.90 -10.02 -9.09
C PHE A 81 -26.81 -9.78 -7.87
N ALA A 82 -26.37 -10.11 -6.61
CA ALA A 82 -27.13 -9.86 -5.40
C ALA A 82 -27.41 -8.36 -5.14
N ALA A 83 -26.53 -7.48 -5.63
CA ALA A 83 -26.68 -6.03 -5.44
C ALA A 83 -27.74 -5.41 -6.38
N GLU A 84 -28.17 -6.10 -7.41
CA GLU A 84 -29.25 -5.62 -8.30
C GLU A 84 -30.63 -5.60 -7.63
N GLY A 85 -30.80 -6.37 -6.52
CA GLY A 85 -32.07 -6.44 -5.77
C GLY A 85 -32.26 -5.42 -4.65
N THR A 86 -31.24 -4.66 -4.24
CA THR A 86 -31.30 -3.83 -3.01
C THR A 86 -31.04 -2.34 -3.22
N ARG A 87 -30.79 -1.88 -4.45
CA ARG A 87 -30.44 -0.46 -4.74
C ARG A 87 -31.19 0.18 -5.92
N GLN A 88 -32.25 -0.38 -6.40
CA GLN A 88 -33.02 0.29 -7.45
C GLN A 88 -34.38 0.73 -6.91
N ASP A 89 -34.54 2.03 -6.78
CA ASP A 89 -35.82 2.68 -7.02
C ASP A 89 -36.13 2.45 -8.53
N PRO A 90 -37.20 1.72 -8.94
CA PRO A 90 -37.39 1.26 -10.32
C PRO A 90 -37.59 2.37 -11.38
N GLY A 91 -37.30 3.60 -11.04
CA GLY A 91 -37.55 4.78 -11.90
C GLY A 91 -36.32 5.66 -12.20
N GLN A 92 -35.16 5.41 -11.61
CA GLN A 92 -34.01 6.28 -11.82
C GLN A 92 -32.92 5.56 -12.63
N ALA A 93 -32.68 6.00 -13.87
CA ALA A 93 -31.60 5.48 -14.70
C ALA A 93 -30.22 5.77 -14.04
N GLU A 94 -29.33 4.78 -14.03
CA GLU A 94 -27.97 4.99 -13.56
C GLU A 94 -27.26 6.05 -14.42
N PRO A 95 -26.53 7.01 -13.78
CA PRO A 95 -25.80 8.03 -14.52
C PRO A 95 -24.69 7.38 -15.37
N GLN A 96 -24.62 7.74 -16.62
CA GLN A 96 -23.64 7.24 -17.58
C GLN A 96 -22.44 8.19 -17.71
N THR A 97 -22.54 9.38 -17.16
CA THR A 97 -21.52 10.43 -17.22
C THR A 97 -21.33 11.07 -15.84
N ILE A 98 -20.15 11.64 -15.61
CA ILE A 98 -19.87 12.43 -14.39
C ILE A 98 -20.85 13.60 -14.26
N GLY A 99 -21.20 14.24 -15.37
CA GLY A 99 -22.18 15.34 -15.35
C GLY A 99 -23.57 14.90 -14.89
N GLU A 100 -24.05 13.74 -15.32
CA GLU A 100 -25.31 13.16 -14.86
C GLU A 100 -25.23 12.76 -13.38
N ALA A 101 -24.09 12.17 -12.95
CA ALA A 101 -23.87 11.81 -11.55
C ALA A 101 -23.90 13.04 -10.64
N VAL A 102 -23.24 14.13 -11.01
CA VAL A 102 -23.24 15.39 -10.26
C VAL A 102 -24.64 16.02 -10.23
N ALA A 103 -25.41 15.89 -11.30
CA ALA A 103 -26.80 16.36 -11.30
C ALA A 103 -27.68 15.60 -10.28
N LEU A 104 -27.39 14.34 -10.03
CA LEU A 104 -28.07 13.52 -9.01
C LEU A 104 -27.48 13.74 -7.60
N LEU A 105 -26.22 14.14 -7.51
CA LEU A 105 -25.49 14.37 -6.25
C LEU A 105 -24.83 15.76 -6.29
N PRO A 106 -25.61 16.86 -6.18
CA PRO A 106 -25.11 18.22 -6.38
C PRO A 106 -24.09 18.67 -5.33
N ASP A 107 -24.05 18.03 -4.16
CA ASP A 107 -23.08 18.31 -3.08
C ASP A 107 -21.77 17.52 -3.24
N ALA A 108 -21.61 16.72 -4.31
CA ALA A 108 -20.37 16.04 -4.59
C ALA A 108 -19.21 17.04 -4.75
N ASN A 109 -18.07 16.72 -4.13
CA ASN A 109 -16.87 17.56 -4.19
C ASN A 109 -15.61 16.80 -4.59
N VAL A 110 -15.65 15.45 -4.58
CA VAL A 110 -14.56 14.56 -4.98
C VAL A 110 -15.08 13.50 -5.95
N ALA A 111 -14.33 13.24 -7.02
CA ALA A 111 -14.51 12.08 -7.88
C ALA A 111 -13.38 11.09 -7.63
N VAL A 112 -13.73 9.81 -7.42
CA VAL A 112 -12.77 8.70 -7.40
C VAL A 112 -12.70 8.09 -8.79
N VAL A 113 -11.53 8.13 -9.42
CA VAL A 113 -11.29 7.59 -10.76
C VAL A 113 -10.47 6.31 -10.63
N SER A 114 -11.06 5.18 -11.03
CA SER A 114 -10.48 3.83 -10.95
C SER A 114 -10.72 3.04 -12.25
N VAL A 115 -10.54 3.70 -13.39
CA VAL A 115 -10.63 3.09 -14.72
C VAL A 115 -9.22 2.75 -15.24
N PRO A 116 -9.05 1.89 -16.26
CA PRO A 116 -7.73 1.62 -16.83
C PRO A 116 -7.00 2.89 -17.24
N GLY A 117 -5.67 2.92 -16.99
CA GLY A 117 -4.82 4.12 -17.15
C GLY A 117 -5.03 4.93 -18.42
N PRO A 118 -5.14 4.31 -19.63
CA PRO A 118 -5.37 5.04 -20.88
C PRO A 118 -6.68 5.86 -20.94
N TYR A 119 -7.67 5.55 -20.08
CA TYR A 119 -8.96 6.27 -20.01
C TYR A 119 -9.04 7.21 -18.81
N ALA A 120 -8.10 7.10 -17.89
CA ALA A 120 -8.14 7.79 -16.60
C ALA A 120 -8.06 9.32 -16.74
N ALA A 121 -7.23 9.81 -17.65
CA ALA A 121 -7.10 11.24 -17.90
C ALA A 121 -8.41 11.88 -18.40
N ILE A 122 -9.15 11.20 -19.28
CA ILE A 122 -10.44 11.70 -19.80
C ILE A 122 -11.47 11.80 -18.67
N ALA A 123 -11.54 10.78 -17.79
CA ALA A 123 -12.44 10.79 -16.65
C ALA A 123 -12.06 11.91 -15.65
N ALA A 124 -10.76 12.07 -15.35
CA ALA A 124 -10.26 13.11 -14.46
C ALA A 124 -10.54 14.52 -15.01
N HIS A 125 -10.33 14.75 -16.32
CA HIS A 125 -10.68 16.02 -16.96
C HIS A 125 -12.17 16.32 -16.90
N SER A 126 -13.03 15.31 -17.04
CA SER A 126 -14.48 15.46 -16.91
C SER A 126 -14.89 15.82 -15.48
N ALA A 127 -14.26 15.21 -14.47
CA ALA A 127 -14.47 15.53 -13.06
C ALA A 127 -14.03 16.97 -12.74
N LEU A 128 -12.87 17.41 -13.22
CA LEU A 128 -12.40 18.81 -13.07
C LEU A 128 -13.36 19.80 -13.74
N THR A 129 -13.92 19.45 -14.92
CA THR A 129 -14.93 20.28 -15.59
C THR A 129 -16.20 20.42 -14.75
N ALA A 130 -16.59 19.37 -14.04
CA ALA A 130 -17.72 19.38 -13.12
C ALA A 130 -17.40 20.06 -11.76
N GLY A 131 -16.20 20.62 -11.59
CA GLY A 131 -15.80 21.35 -10.38
C GLY A 131 -15.38 20.46 -9.21
N LEU A 132 -15.10 19.17 -9.45
CA LEU A 132 -14.70 18.20 -8.42
C LEU A 132 -13.19 18.19 -8.20
N HIS A 133 -12.74 17.87 -6.99
CA HIS A 133 -11.41 17.31 -6.75
C HIS A 133 -11.37 15.89 -7.29
N VAL A 134 -10.18 15.37 -7.59
CA VAL A 134 -10.03 14.02 -8.14
C VAL A 134 -9.10 13.19 -7.27
N LEU A 135 -9.56 12.02 -6.83
CA LEU A 135 -8.70 10.94 -6.40
C LEU A 135 -8.48 10.01 -7.59
N LEU A 136 -7.32 10.14 -8.23
CA LEU A 136 -6.93 9.36 -9.39
C LEU A 136 -6.22 8.08 -8.92
N PHE A 137 -7.03 7.07 -8.58
CA PHE A 137 -6.57 5.78 -8.10
C PHE A 137 -5.88 4.98 -9.21
N SER A 138 -6.34 5.17 -10.45
CA SER A 138 -5.77 4.53 -11.64
C SER A 138 -4.28 4.80 -11.75
N ASP A 139 -3.52 3.75 -12.05
CA ASP A 139 -2.11 3.81 -12.39
C ASP A 139 -1.91 3.78 -13.92
N ASN A 140 -0.63 3.77 -14.38
CA ASN A 140 -0.25 3.71 -15.79
C ASN A 140 -0.83 4.85 -16.65
N VAL A 141 -1.01 6.03 -16.06
CA VAL A 141 -1.34 7.26 -16.78
C VAL A 141 -0.05 7.84 -17.39
N PRO A 142 -0.04 8.22 -18.69
CA PRO A 142 1.10 8.85 -19.33
C PRO A 142 1.58 10.10 -18.57
N LEU A 143 2.89 10.33 -18.56
CA LEU A 143 3.50 11.41 -17.77
C LEU A 143 3.05 12.81 -18.22
N ASP A 144 2.92 13.02 -19.52
CA ASP A 144 2.44 14.28 -20.11
C ASP A 144 0.96 14.54 -19.75
N GLU A 145 0.13 13.51 -19.69
CA GLU A 145 -1.26 13.62 -19.24
C GLU A 145 -1.32 13.93 -17.73
N GLU A 146 -0.48 13.31 -16.90
CA GLU A 146 -0.37 13.63 -15.48
C GLU A 146 -0.04 15.11 -15.27
N ILE A 147 0.97 15.61 -15.98
CA ILE A 147 1.40 17.02 -15.92
C ILE A 147 0.24 17.94 -16.33
N ALA A 148 -0.41 17.66 -17.46
CA ALA A 148 -1.53 18.47 -17.97
C ALA A 148 -2.72 18.49 -17.00
N LEU A 149 -3.04 17.34 -16.36
CA LEU A 149 -4.10 17.23 -15.35
C LEU A 149 -3.79 18.09 -14.12
N LYS A 150 -2.56 18.00 -13.59
CA LYS A 150 -2.13 18.74 -12.40
C LYS A 150 -2.05 20.23 -12.66
N ASP A 151 -1.54 20.67 -13.81
CA ASP A 151 -1.53 22.09 -14.21
C ASP A 151 -2.95 22.64 -14.36
N ARG A 152 -3.86 21.86 -14.96
CA ARG A 152 -5.28 22.25 -15.07
C ARG A 152 -5.95 22.35 -13.70
N ALA A 153 -5.72 21.36 -12.83
CA ALA A 153 -6.27 21.33 -11.48
C ALA A 153 -5.82 22.54 -10.66
N SER A 154 -4.52 22.86 -10.69
CA SER A 154 -3.94 24.06 -10.08
C SER A 154 -4.63 25.33 -10.57
N GLY A 155 -4.84 25.47 -11.89
CA GLY A 155 -5.52 26.61 -12.49
C GLY A 155 -7.01 26.76 -12.07
N LEU A 156 -7.64 25.65 -11.65
CA LEU A 156 -9.03 25.61 -11.17
C LEU A 156 -9.13 25.65 -9.64
N GLY A 157 -8.04 25.72 -8.90
CA GLY A 157 -8.03 25.62 -7.43
C GLY A 157 -8.52 24.25 -6.95
N LYS A 158 -8.22 23.18 -7.69
CA LYS A 158 -8.61 21.80 -7.37
C LYS A 158 -7.38 20.92 -7.16
N LEU A 159 -7.57 19.78 -6.50
CA LEU A 159 -6.54 18.77 -6.33
C LEU A 159 -6.80 17.60 -7.28
N VAL A 160 -5.72 17.11 -7.92
CA VAL A 160 -5.66 15.79 -8.56
C VAL A 160 -4.70 14.94 -7.75
N MET A 161 -5.25 14.14 -6.85
CA MET A 161 -4.53 13.20 -6.00
C MET A 161 -4.20 11.95 -6.82
N GLY A 162 -2.95 11.80 -7.25
CA GLY A 162 -2.51 10.73 -8.13
C GLY A 162 -1.77 11.23 -9.37
N PRO A 163 -1.57 10.41 -10.41
CA PRO A 163 -2.01 9.01 -10.59
C PRO A 163 -1.40 8.02 -9.59
N GLY A 164 -2.04 6.86 -9.43
CA GLY A 164 -1.58 5.84 -8.51
C GLY A 164 -1.69 6.26 -7.03
N ALA A 165 -2.57 7.21 -6.68
CA ALA A 165 -2.80 7.59 -5.30
C ALA A 165 -3.86 6.66 -4.68
N GLY A 166 -3.38 5.70 -3.91
CA GLY A 166 -4.23 4.73 -3.22
C GLY A 166 -4.80 5.22 -1.89
N THR A 167 -4.37 6.37 -1.36
CA THR A 167 -4.66 6.78 0.02
C THR A 167 -4.91 8.27 0.12
N ALA A 168 -6.03 8.66 0.73
CA ALA A 168 -6.30 10.01 1.21
C ALA A 168 -7.22 9.99 2.43
N VAL A 169 -7.17 11.02 3.27
CA VAL A 169 -8.15 11.30 4.34
C VAL A 169 -8.52 12.76 4.25
N LEU A 170 -9.75 13.04 3.87
CA LEU A 170 -10.25 14.41 3.66
C LEU A 170 -11.47 14.64 4.54
N GLY A 171 -11.42 15.67 5.37
CA GLY A 171 -12.49 15.98 6.30
C GLY A 171 -12.84 14.82 7.26
N GLY A 172 -11.85 13.98 7.60
CA GLY A 172 -12.03 12.79 8.43
C GLY A 172 -12.57 11.56 7.67
N VAL A 173 -12.78 11.66 6.34
CA VAL A 173 -13.24 10.54 5.50
C VAL A 173 -12.05 9.90 4.81
N GLY A 174 -11.84 8.61 5.06
CA GLY A 174 -10.82 7.81 4.36
C GLY A 174 -11.26 7.43 2.94
N LEU A 175 -10.38 7.60 1.97
CA LEU A 175 -10.58 7.27 0.56
C LEU A 175 -9.51 6.26 0.12
N GLY A 176 -9.94 5.23 -0.61
CA GLY A 176 -9.08 4.15 -1.07
C GLY A 176 -8.57 3.27 0.08
N PHE A 177 -7.29 2.92 0.06
CA PHE A 177 -6.63 2.20 1.16
C PHE A 177 -6.27 3.17 2.29
N ALA A 178 -7.23 3.47 3.13
CA ALA A 178 -7.04 4.38 4.25
C ALA A 178 -7.28 3.66 5.58
N ASN A 179 -6.70 4.19 6.65
CA ASN A 179 -6.91 3.69 7.99
C ASN A 179 -7.94 4.53 8.75
N ALA A 180 -8.61 3.92 9.72
CA ALA A 180 -9.46 4.64 10.65
C ALA A 180 -8.57 5.40 11.65
N VAL A 181 -8.40 6.70 11.44
CA VAL A 181 -7.55 7.56 12.27
C VAL A 181 -8.36 8.66 12.95
N ARG A 182 -7.93 9.04 14.14
CA ARG A 182 -8.56 10.14 14.88
C ARG A 182 -8.27 11.49 14.23
N PRO A 183 -9.19 12.44 14.34
CA PRO A 183 -8.90 13.83 14.01
C PRO A 183 -7.75 14.38 14.87
N GLY A 184 -6.90 15.22 14.25
CA GLY A 184 -5.75 15.85 14.92
C GLY A 184 -5.26 17.03 14.11
N SER A 185 -4.05 17.53 14.43
CA SER A 185 -3.54 18.78 13.86
C SER A 185 -2.37 18.56 12.87
N VAL A 186 -2.17 17.34 12.37
CA VAL A 186 -1.10 17.05 11.41
C VAL A 186 -1.68 16.92 10.01
N GLY A 187 -1.29 17.81 9.10
CA GLY A 187 -1.53 17.67 7.67
C GLY A 187 -0.45 16.78 7.03
N VAL A 188 -0.84 15.79 6.23
CA VAL A 188 0.11 14.91 5.54
C VAL A 188 -0.02 15.11 4.04
N VAL A 189 1.12 15.37 3.36
CA VAL A 189 1.25 15.35 1.90
C VAL A 189 2.16 14.22 1.51
N ALA A 190 1.66 13.25 0.74
CA ALA A 190 2.40 12.02 0.50
C ALA A 190 2.48 11.64 -0.98
N ALA A 191 3.69 11.51 -1.49
CA ALA A 191 4.00 10.86 -2.76
C ALA A 191 4.27 9.34 -2.57
N ALA A 192 3.68 8.74 -1.53
CA ALA A 192 3.90 7.36 -1.12
C ALA A 192 2.68 6.85 -0.34
N GLY A 193 1.89 5.92 -0.92
CA GLY A 193 0.62 5.46 -0.34
C GLY A 193 0.78 4.79 1.03
N THR A 194 1.53 3.69 1.12
CA THR A 194 1.78 3.02 2.41
C THR A 194 2.67 3.83 3.34
N GLY A 195 3.43 4.80 2.83
CA GLY A 195 4.12 5.80 3.65
C GLY A 195 3.15 6.74 4.37
N ALA A 196 2.10 7.21 3.67
CA ALA A 196 1.02 7.98 4.28
C ALA A 196 0.29 7.18 5.36
N GLN A 197 -0.05 5.90 5.05
CA GLN A 197 -0.69 5.00 6.00
C GLN A 197 0.18 4.78 7.25
N GLU A 198 1.48 4.54 7.09
CA GLU A 198 2.40 4.35 8.22
C GLU A 198 2.43 5.58 9.14
N VAL A 199 2.68 6.77 8.59
CA VAL A 199 2.80 7.96 9.44
C VAL A 199 1.48 8.32 10.12
N MET A 200 0.33 8.23 9.42
CA MET A 200 -0.95 8.56 10.03
C MET A 200 -1.36 7.55 11.12
N THR A 201 -1.02 6.26 10.98
CA THR A 201 -1.30 5.24 11.99
C THR A 201 -0.35 5.36 13.18
N LEU A 202 0.92 5.73 12.99
CA LEU A 202 1.84 6.06 14.09
C LEU A 202 1.33 7.26 14.88
N LEU A 203 0.97 8.35 14.21
CA LEU A 203 0.43 9.55 14.85
C LEU A 203 -0.89 9.26 15.58
N ASP A 204 -1.77 8.45 15.02
CA ASP A 204 -2.99 8.01 15.70
C ASP A 204 -2.69 7.25 16.98
N ARG A 205 -1.84 6.22 16.92
CA ARG A 205 -1.46 5.40 18.08
C ARG A 205 -0.76 6.21 19.18
N TRP A 206 -0.10 7.32 18.84
CA TRP A 206 0.51 8.23 19.79
C TRP A 206 -0.45 9.33 20.29
N GLY A 207 -1.73 9.26 19.90
CA GLY A 207 -2.75 10.20 20.37
C GLY A 207 -2.68 11.59 19.73
N ILE A 208 -1.99 11.74 18.60
CA ILE A 208 -1.81 13.01 17.88
C ILE A 208 -2.89 13.18 16.81
N GLY A 209 -3.10 12.19 15.95
CA GLY A 209 -4.07 12.23 14.87
C GLY A 209 -3.67 13.11 13.68
N VAL A 210 -4.55 13.17 12.67
CA VAL A 210 -4.32 13.94 11.44
C VAL A 210 -5.47 14.90 11.14
N SER A 211 -5.18 16.05 10.52
CA SER A 211 -6.19 16.97 9.99
C SER A 211 -6.68 16.50 8.61
N GLN A 212 -5.74 16.34 7.70
CA GLN A 212 -5.95 15.86 6.34
C GLN A 212 -4.78 14.98 5.90
N VAL A 213 -5.02 14.05 4.97
CA VAL A 213 -3.98 13.28 4.29
C VAL A 213 -4.21 13.36 2.80
N VAL A 214 -3.27 13.95 2.07
CA VAL A 214 -3.35 14.17 0.63
C VAL A 214 -2.30 13.31 -0.09
N GLY A 215 -2.74 12.24 -0.74
CA GLY A 215 -1.88 11.44 -1.61
C GLY A 215 -1.71 12.12 -2.97
N VAL A 216 -0.48 12.44 -3.37
CA VAL A 216 -0.23 13.22 -4.60
C VAL A 216 0.26 12.37 -5.78
N GLY A 217 0.41 11.05 -5.57
CA GLY A 217 0.97 10.12 -6.55
C GLY A 217 2.49 10.01 -6.49
N GLY A 218 3.01 8.81 -6.78
CA GLY A 218 4.43 8.46 -6.56
C GLY A 218 5.43 9.27 -7.39
N ARG A 219 5.00 9.86 -8.52
CA ARG A 219 5.86 10.64 -9.42
C ARG A 219 5.82 12.15 -9.17
N ASP A 220 4.93 12.65 -8.28
CA ASP A 220 4.72 14.09 -8.13
C ASP A 220 6.00 14.87 -7.81
N LEU A 221 6.83 14.33 -6.92
CA LEU A 221 8.11 14.93 -6.50
C LEU A 221 9.31 14.59 -7.41
N SER A 222 9.07 14.01 -8.61
CA SER A 222 10.13 13.83 -9.62
C SER A 222 10.48 15.16 -10.28
N ALA A 223 11.67 15.22 -10.90
CA ALA A 223 12.11 16.40 -11.67
C ALA A 223 11.14 16.77 -12.81
N GLN A 224 10.48 15.78 -13.45
CA GLN A 224 9.55 16.02 -14.56
C GLN A 224 8.22 16.61 -14.09
N VAL A 225 7.65 16.09 -12.98
CA VAL A 225 6.39 16.59 -12.43
C VAL A 225 6.61 17.81 -11.55
N GLY A 226 7.76 17.92 -10.86
CA GLY A 226 8.20 19.13 -10.17
C GLY A 226 7.40 19.51 -8.93
N GLY A 227 6.73 18.56 -8.27
CA GLY A 227 6.00 18.80 -7.03
C GLY A 227 4.71 19.62 -7.19
N ARG A 228 4.11 19.61 -8.39
CA ARG A 228 2.95 20.46 -8.72
C ARG A 228 1.81 20.32 -7.72
N MET A 229 1.38 19.09 -7.48
CA MET A 229 0.22 18.87 -6.62
C MET A 229 0.60 18.87 -5.14
N ALA A 230 1.80 18.40 -4.78
CA ALA A 230 2.33 18.51 -3.42
C ALA A 230 2.41 19.96 -2.96
N ARG A 231 2.88 20.87 -3.83
CA ARG A 231 2.91 22.30 -3.55
C ARG A 231 1.52 22.87 -3.26
N ASP A 232 0.52 22.53 -4.09
CA ASP A 232 -0.83 23.04 -3.92
C ASP A 232 -1.52 22.42 -2.68
N ALA A 233 -1.21 21.15 -2.37
CA ALA A 233 -1.66 20.51 -1.14
C ALA A 233 -1.02 21.16 0.11
N VAL A 234 0.28 21.48 0.09
CA VAL A 234 0.96 22.18 1.19
C VAL A 234 0.32 23.57 1.41
N ARG A 235 0.04 24.34 0.34
CA ARG A 235 -0.65 25.64 0.47
C ARG A 235 -2.04 25.50 1.07
N ALA A 236 -2.79 24.46 0.68
CA ALA A 236 -4.11 24.22 1.23
C ALA A 236 -4.05 23.88 2.73
N LEU A 237 -3.05 23.09 3.15
CA LEU A 237 -2.82 22.74 4.56
C LEU A 237 -2.29 23.94 5.37
N ASP A 238 -1.44 24.79 4.78
CA ASP A 238 -0.95 26.02 5.41
C ASP A 238 -2.08 27.02 5.69
N ALA A 239 -3.11 27.01 4.84
CA ALA A 239 -4.32 27.82 5.02
C ALA A 239 -5.39 27.16 5.90
N ASP A 240 -5.25 25.88 6.25
CA ASP A 240 -6.19 25.15 7.10
C ASP A 240 -5.96 25.44 8.58
N PRO A 241 -6.89 26.10 9.30
CA PRO A 241 -6.73 26.41 10.70
C PRO A 241 -6.68 25.17 11.61
N GLY A 242 -7.06 23.98 11.09
CA GLY A 242 -6.95 22.71 11.78
C GLY A 242 -5.56 22.07 11.68
N THR A 243 -4.63 22.65 10.89
CA THR A 243 -3.30 22.08 10.65
C THR A 243 -2.22 22.90 11.35
N GLU A 244 -1.51 22.30 12.32
CA GLU A 244 -0.41 22.93 13.09
C GLU A 244 0.98 22.50 12.58
N VAL A 245 1.09 21.35 11.92
CA VAL A 245 2.34 20.82 11.31
C VAL A 245 2.00 20.10 10.03
N ILE A 246 2.83 20.28 9.00
CA ILE A 246 2.73 19.57 7.73
C ILE A 246 3.84 18.52 7.68
N LEU A 247 3.50 17.26 7.38
CA LEU A 247 4.43 16.18 7.14
C LEU A 247 4.45 15.84 5.66
N LEU A 248 5.57 16.12 4.98
CA LEU A 248 5.83 15.69 3.60
C LEU A 248 6.44 14.30 3.61
N VAL A 249 5.81 13.34 2.91
CA VAL A 249 6.27 11.93 2.86
C VAL A 249 6.60 11.55 1.42
N SER A 250 7.84 11.07 1.17
CA SER A 250 8.27 10.65 -0.16
C SER A 250 9.38 9.60 -0.10
N LYS A 251 9.47 8.75 -1.15
CA LYS A 251 10.74 8.17 -1.57
C LYS A 251 11.67 9.35 -1.96
N PRO A 252 12.96 9.16 -2.25
CA PRO A 252 13.84 10.31 -2.52
C PRO A 252 13.25 11.23 -3.60
N PRO A 253 12.89 12.47 -3.26
CA PRO A 253 12.38 13.43 -4.22
C PRO A 253 13.50 14.05 -5.05
N ASP A 254 13.15 14.70 -6.15
CA ASP A 254 14.03 15.68 -6.76
C ASP A 254 14.27 16.85 -5.79
N PRO A 255 15.52 17.28 -5.54
CA PRO A 255 15.83 18.30 -4.55
C PRO A 255 15.16 19.67 -4.79
N ASP A 256 15.02 20.08 -6.07
CA ASP A 256 14.41 21.35 -6.42
C ASP A 256 12.88 21.28 -6.30
N ALA A 257 12.28 20.14 -6.66
CA ALA A 257 10.86 19.86 -6.41
C ALA A 257 10.56 19.88 -4.92
N ALA A 258 11.35 19.18 -4.10
CA ALA A 258 11.17 19.18 -2.64
C ALA A 258 11.29 20.56 -2.03
N ARG A 259 12.28 21.36 -2.45
CA ARG A 259 12.43 22.76 -2.03
C ARG A 259 11.19 23.59 -2.37
N THR A 260 10.73 23.52 -3.63
CA THR A 260 9.54 24.24 -4.08
C THR A 260 8.29 23.91 -3.28
N VAL A 261 8.16 22.65 -2.87
CA VAL A 261 7.04 22.18 -2.06
C VAL A 261 7.15 22.66 -0.62
N ILE A 262 8.33 22.58 0.00
CA ILE A 262 8.56 23.03 1.38
C ILE A 262 8.37 24.54 1.49
N ASP A 263 8.93 25.30 0.55
CA ASP A 263 8.81 26.78 0.50
C ASP A 263 7.38 27.27 0.23
N ALA A 264 6.45 26.38 -0.13
CA ALA A 264 5.04 26.72 -0.34
C ALA A 264 4.25 26.91 0.95
N SER A 265 4.76 26.47 2.09
CA SER A 265 4.22 26.80 3.43
C SER A 265 4.84 28.08 3.94
N GLU A 266 4.01 29.08 4.26
CA GLU A 266 4.46 30.39 4.76
C GLU A 266 4.37 30.48 6.29
N HIS A 267 3.47 29.71 6.91
CA HIS A 267 3.12 29.85 8.32
C HIS A 267 3.27 28.54 9.11
N THR A 268 2.92 27.42 8.50
CA THR A 268 2.87 26.12 9.16
C THR A 268 4.22 25.39 9.02
N PRO A 269 4.85 24.95 10.12
CA PRO A 269 6.12 24.24 10.05
C PRO A 269 5.98 22.94 9.25
N VAL A 270 6.97 22.68 8.37
CA VAL A 270 7.04 21.46 7.57
C VAL A 270 8.11 20.54 8.13
N VAL A 271 7.81 19.24 8.21
CA VAL A 271 8.75 18.14 8.44
C VAL A 271 8.82 17.32 7.15
N ALA A 272 10.02 16.97 6.68
CA ALA A 272 10.22 16.18 5.48
C ALA A 272 10.68 14.76 5.84
N ALA A 273 9.83 13.76 5.62
CA ALA A 273 10.18 12.34 5.69
C ALA A 273 10.50 11.83 4.27
N CYS A 274 11.75 12.02 3.85
CA CYS A 274 12.25 11.62 2.53
C CYS A 274 13.17 10.42 2.69
N LEU A 275 12.64 9.23 2.41
CA LEU A 275 13.28 7.94 2.71
C LEU A 275 14.66 7.80 2.08
N GLY A 276 15.66 7.50 2.91
CA GLY A 276 17.03 7.28 2.46
C GLY A 276 17.75 8.53 1.93
N MET A 277 17.13 9.70 2.00
CA MET A 277 17.77 10.95 1.63
C MET A 277 18.68 11.46 2.75
N SER A 278 19.87 11.92 2.41
CA SER A 278 20.78 12.57 3.36
C SER A 278 20.99 14.02 2.96
N ALA A 279 20.97 14.92 3.93
CA ALA A 279 21.31 16.32 3.74
C ALA A 279 22.16 16.84 4.88
N ALA A 280 23.02 17.83 4.60
CA ALA A 280 23.89 18.43 5.58
C ALA A 280 23.08 19.03 6.75
N GLY A 281 23.45 18.67 7.98
CA GLY A 281 22.76 19.14 9.18
C GLY A 281 21.37 18.60 9.41
N GLY A 282 20.93 17.53 8.68
CA GLY A 282 19.61 16.93 8.85
C GLY A 282 18.46 17.85 8.46
N MET A 283 18.67 18.75 7.52
CA MET A 283 17.67 19.74 7.07
C MET A 283 17.55 19.73 5.54
N LEU A 284 16.33 19.84 5.06
CA LEU A 284 16.00 20.00 3.63
C LEU A 284 15.20 21.29 3.46
N ALA A 285 15.75 22.26 2.72
CA ALA A 285 15.11 23.57 2.52
C ALA A 285 14.62 24.25 3.80
N GLY A 286 15.35 24.10 4.90
CA GLY A 286 14.95 24.66 6.21
C GLY A 286 13.99 23.79 7.04
N ALA A 287 13.45 22.70 6.47
CA ALA A 287 12.63 21.73 7.20
C ALA A 287 13.48 20.60 7.81
N PRO A 288 13.16 20.10 9.02
CA PRO A 288 13.77 18.88 9.55
C PRO A 288 13.60 17.72 8.57
N LEU A 289 14.72 17.05 8.24
CA LEU A 289 14.74 15.89 7.34
C LEU A 289 14.82 14.61 8.15
N ALA A 290 13.83 13.75 7.96
CA ALA A 290 13.80 12.38 8.48
C ALA A 290 14.07 11.39 7.34
N VAL A 291 14.87 10.36 7.62
CA VAL A 291 15.29 9.36 6.63
C VAL A 291 14.44 8.09 6.68
N THR A 292 13.59 7.96 7.70
CA THR A 292 12.58 6.90 7.87
C THR A 292 11.22 7.51 8.20
N LEU A 293 10.15 6.74 8.02
CA LEU A 293 8.79 7.14 8.37
C LEU A 293 8.63 7.30 9.88
N GLU A 294 9.28 6.41 10.67
CA GLU A 294 9.37 6.49 12.12
C GLU A 294 9.97 7.84 12.55
N ASP A 295 11.11 8.22 11.99
CA ASP A 295 11.78 9.49 12.32
C ASP A 295 10.93 10.70 11.94
N GLY A 296 10.19 10.62 10.82
CA GLY A 296 9.24 11.64 10.38
C GLY A 296 8.12 11.85 11.40
N ALA A 297 7.49 10.78 11.84
CA ALA A 297 6.46 10.84 12.88
C ALA A 297 7.01 11.34 14.23
N VAL A 298 8.23 10.91 14.62
CA VAL A 298 8.92 11.39 15.82
C VAL A 298 9.22 12.89 15.73
N ALA A 299 9.68 13.37 14.57
CA ALA A 299 9.98 14.80 14.37
C ALA A 299 8.69 15.64 14.47
N VAL A 300 7.58 15.18 13.90
CA VAL A 300 6.26 15.81 14.04
C VAL A 300 5.82 15.87 15.51
N ALA A 301 5.90 14.75 16.23
CA ALA A 301 5.54 14.71 17.64
C ALA A 301 6.38 15.70 18.47
N ARG A 302 7.68 15.81 18.21
CA ARG A 302 8.59 16.78 18.86
C ARG A 302 8.22 18.22 18.52
N THR A 303 7.89 18.52 17.26
CA THR A 303 7.46 19.85 16.83
C THR A 303 6.19 20.28 17.57
N LEU A 304 5.26 19.36 17.79
CA LEU A 304 4.03 19.58 18.56
C LEU A 304 4.21 19.49 20.08
N GLY A 305 5.41 19.21 20.58
CA GLY A 305 5.65 19.02 22.02
C GLY A 305 4.93 17.80 22.62
N LYS A 306 4.64 16.79 21.80
CA LYS A 306 3.93 15.57 22.21
C LYS A 306 4.92 14.47 22.60
N PRO A 307 4.57 13.60 23.58
CA PRO A 307 5.42 12.46 23.96
C PRO A 307 5.47 11.43 22.84
N VAL A 308 6.64 10.78 22.70
CA VAL A 308 6.85 9.62 21.84
C VAL A 308 7.03 8.39 22.73
N PRO A 309 6.36 7.26 22.48
CA PRO A 309 6.56 6.04 23.24
C PRO A 309 7.97 5.48 23.03
N ASP A 310 8.44 4.61 23.94
CA ASP A 310 9.68 3.86 23.72
C ASP A 310 9.45 2.81 22.61
N LEU A 311 10.04 3.06 21.45
CA LEU A 311 9.95 2.20 20.28
C LEU A 311 10.99 1.06 20.29
N THR A 312 11.80 0.96 21.33
CA THR A 312 12.91 0.00 21.42
C THR A 312 12.71 -1.07 22.48
N GLU A 313 11.68 -0.93 23.31
CA GLU A 313 11.42 -1.82 24.43
C GLU A 313 11.35 -3.29 24.01
N GLY A 314 12.14 -4.14 24.65
CA GLY A 314 12.17 -5.59 24.43
C GLY A 314 12.83 -6.06 23.15
N LEU A 315 13.11 -5.19 22.14
CA LEU A 315 13.58 -5.59 20.82
C LEU A 315 14.95 -6.27 20.84
N ALA A 316 15.90 -5.74 21.62
CA ALA A 316 17.23 -6.35 21.76
C ALA A 316 17.16 -7.75 22.39
N GLY A 317 16.26 -7.94 23.37
CA GLY A 317 16.00 -9.26 23.99
C GLY A 317 15.37 -10.25 23.00
N ALA A 318 14.39 -9.82 22.21
CA ALA A 318 13.78 -10.64 21.19
C ALA A 318 14.79 -11.06 20.09
N ALA A 319 15.62 -10.11 19.65
CA ALA A 319 16.70 -10.39 18.70
C ALA A 319 17.73 -11.38 19.28
N ALA A 320 18.11 -11.25 20.55
CA ALA A 320 19.03 -12.18 21.21
C ALA A 320 18.47 -13.60 21.26
N GLN A 321 17.22 -13.76 21.67
CA GLN A 321 16.55 -15.07 21.69
C GLN A 321 16.46 -15.72 20.30
N ALA A 322 16.26 -14.91 19.25
CA ALA A 322 16.25 -15.41 17.87
C ALA A 322 17.66 -15.86 17.45
N VAL A 323 18.69 -15.08 17.74
CA VAL A 323 20.11 -15.41 17.48
C VAL A 323 20.52 -16.71 18.16
N ASP A 324 20.11 -16.93 19.41
CA ASP A 324 20.44 -18.16 20.19
C ASP A 324 19.85 -19.44 19.57
N ARG A 325 18.77 -19.31 18.79
CA ARG A 325 18.11 -20.43 18.09
C ARG A 325 18.60 -20.62 16.65
N LEU A 326 19.39 -19.66 16.14
CA LEU A 326 19.76 -19.61 14.73
C LEU A 326 21.00 -20.45 14.45
N ASP A 327 20.91 -21.35 13.46
CA ASP A 327 22.07 -22.12 13.00
C ASP A 327 23.18 -21.25 12.46
N GLY A 328 24.43 -21.69 12.65
CA GLY A 328 25.64 -20.89 12.41
C GLY A 328 25.83 -20.35 10.99
N GLY A 329 25.28 -21.03 9.99
CA GLY A 329 25.40 -20.66 8.57
C GLY A 329 24.39 -19.65 8.07
N ARG A 330 23.32 -19.32 8.82
CA ARG A 330 22.23 -18.46 8.40
C ARG A 330 22.59 -16.98 8.57
N THR A 331 22.58 -16.22 7.48
CA THR A 331 22.93 -14.79 7.45
C THR A 331 22.05 -13.95 6.52
N ALA A 332 21.32 -14.58 5.59
CA ALA A 332 20.52 -13.87 4.62
C ALA A 332 19.21 -13.31 5.24
N VAL A 333 18.75 -12.16 4.71
CA VAL A 333 17.45 -11.60 5.01
C VAL A 333 16.56 -11.70 3.77
N ARG A 334 15.29 -12.09 3.94
CA ARG A 334 14.28 -12.13 2.88
C ARG A 334 13.09 -11.28 3.31
N GLY A 335 12.82 -10.19 2.60
CA GLY A 335 11.68 -9.31 2.83
C GLY A 335 10.55 -9.56 1.82
N PHE A 336 9.32 -9.70 2.29
CA PHE A 336 8.12 -9.91 1.48
C PHE A 336 7.08 -8.87 1.86
N TYR A 337 6.98 -7.80 1.07
CA TYR A 337 6.16 -6.64 1.39
C TYR A 337 4.93 -6.53 0.50
N THR A 338 3.84 -6.06 1.09
CA THR A 338 2.63 -5.61 0.39
C THR A 338 2.62 -4.10 0.21
N GLY A 339 3.37 -3.39 1.06
CA GLY A 339 3.50 -1.95 1.01
C GLY A 339 4.82 -1.52 0.40
N GLY A 340 4.82 -1.01 -0.83
CA GLY A 340 6.04 -0.64 -1.54
C GLY A 340 6.90 0.41 -0.83
N THR A 341 6.29 1.33 -0.09
CA THR A 341 7.05 2.30 0.72
C THR A 341 7.71 1.65 1.92
N LEU A 342 7.05 0.67 2.56
CA LEU A 342 7.62 -0.09 3.67
C LEU A 342 8.78 -0.98 3.20
N CYS A 343 8.65 -1.58 2.01
CA CYS A 343 9.75 -2.29 1.34
C CYS A 343 10.94 -1.37 1.09
N TYR A 344 10.70 -0.17 0.60
CA TYR A 344 11.74 0.83 0.36
C TYR A 344 12.43 1.26 1.66
N GLU A 345 11.67 1.55 2.73
CA GLU A 345 12.21 1.88 4.06
C GLU A 345 13.08 0.75 4.61
N ALA A 346 12.62 -0.51 4.48
CA ALA A 346 13.40 -1.66 4.91
C ALA A 346 14.73 -1.78 4.17
N GLN A 347 14.77 -1.53 2.86
CA GLN A 347 16.02 -1.49 2.10
C GLN A 347 16.96 -0.39 2.61
N VAL A 348 16.43 0.80 2.91
CA VAL A 348 17.23 1.92 3.48
C VAL A 348 17.86 1.50 4.81
N VAL A 349 17.07 0.96 5.73
CA VAL A 349 17.54 0.55 7.07
C VAL A 349 18.53 -0.62 6.98
N LEU A 350 18.19 -1.65 6.18
CA LEU A 350 19.06 -2.81 6.01
C LEU A 350 20.38 -2.45 5.33
N THR A 351 20.34 -1.56 4.31
CA THR A 351 21.58 -1.11 3.62
C THR A 351 22.53 -0.40 4.59
N ALA A 352 22.01 0.42 5.48
CA ALA A 352 22.84 1.08 6.49
C ALA A 352 23.48 0.12 7.52
N LEU A 353 22.85 -1.04 7.76
CA LEU A 353 23.28 -1.99 8.80
C LEU A 353 24.03 -3.21 8.28
N LEU A 354 23.69 -3.69 7.06
CA LEU A 354 24.21 -4.94 6.48
C LEU A 354 24.95 -4.72 5.15
N GLY A 355 24.86 -3.54 4.53
CA GLY A 355 25.36 -3.29 3.18
C GLY A 355 24.31 -3.54 2.09
N PRO A 356 24.72 -3.84 0.86
CA PRO A 356 23.83 -3.87 -0.30
C PRO A 356 22.61 -4.79 -0.12
N VAL A 357 21.40 -4.28 -0.40
CA VAL A 357 20.14 -5.01 -0.41
C VAL A 357 19.59 -5.04 -1.84
N TYR A 358 19.24 -6.22 -2.32
CA TYR A 358 18.70 -6.42 -3.66
C TYR A 358 17.16 -6.39 -3.66
N SER A 359 16.57 -5.91 -4.75
CA SER A 359 15.11 -5.76 -4.84
C SER A 359 14.64 -5.75 -6.30
N ASN A 360 13.37 -6.08 -6.52
CA ASN A 360 12.67 -5.77 -7.78
C ASN A 360 12.43 -4.25 -7.94
N LEU A 361 12.38 -3.50 -6.82
CA LEU A 361 12.35 -2.03 -6.81
C LEU A 361 13.56 -1.51 -6.02
N PRO A 362 14.78 -1.58 -6.57
CA PRO A 362 16.01 -1.35 -5.83
C PRO A 362 16.25 0.13 -5.52
N LEU A 363 16.99 0.42 -4.42
CA LEU A 363 17.46 1.77 -4.09
C LEU A 363 18.39 2.35 -5.17
N ARG A 364 19.11 1.48 -5.86
CA ARG A 364 20.04 1.80 -6.97
C ARG A 364 19.92 0.73 -8.04
N THR A 365 20.04 1.10 -9.28
CA THR A 365 19.87 0.20 -10.44
C THR A 365 20.80 -1.01 -10.46
N ASP A 366 22.02 -0.88 -9.88
CA ASP A 366 22.98 -1.97 -9.75
C ASP A 366 22.61 -3.03 -8.68
N LEU A 367 21.56 -2.77 -7.89
CA LEU A 367 21.01 -3.67 -6.88
C LEU A 367 19.70 -4.35 -7.34
N ALA A 368 19.41 -4.32 -8.64
CA ALA A 368 18.30 -5.06 -9.22
C ALA A 368 18.53 -6.58 -9.14
N LEU A 369 17.43 -7.35 -9.14
CA LEU A 369 17.48 -8.80 -9.22
C LEU A 369 18.05 -9.28 -10.57
N PRO A 370 18.72 -10.45 -10.63
CA PRO A 370 18.88 -11.43 -9.55
C PRO A 370 19.98 -11.05 -8.54
N ALA A 371 19.75 -11.41 -7.26
CA ALA A 371 20.69 -11.17 -6.18
C ALA A 371 21.82 -12.24 -6.15
N PRO A 372 23.04 -11.90 -5.69
CA PRO A 372 24.05 -12.89 -5.34
C PRO A 372 23.59 -13.82 -4.20
N ALA A 373 24.11 -15.05 -4.16
CA ALA A 373 23.81 -16.00 -3.10
C ALA A 373 24.13 -15.41 -1.71
N GLY A 374 23.21 -15.60 -0.76
CA GLY A 374 23.35 -15.10 0.62
C GLY A 374 23.11 -13.60 0.80
N ALA A 375 22.93 -12.81 -0.26
CA ALA A 375 22.64 -11.40 -0.15
C ALA A 375 21.22 -11.13 0.43
N PRO A 376 21.02 -10.05 1.19
CA PRO A 376 19.69 -9.60 1.59
C PRO A 376 18.83 -9.23 0.37
N VAL A 377 17.56 -9.66 0.39
CA VAL A 377 16.57 -9.37 -0.67
C VAL A 377 15.29 -8.85 -0.03
N CYS A 378 14.74 -7.75 -0.56
CA CYS A 378 13.42 -7.26 -0.24
C CYS A 378 12.57 -7.18 -1.51
N LEU A 379 11.39 -7.81 -1.50
CA LEU A 379 10.44 -7.81 -2.61
C LEU A 379 9.25 -6.92 -2.30
N ASP A 380 8.98 -5.99 -3.19
CA ASP A 380 7.70 -5.29 -3.27
C ASP A 380 6.75 -6.13 -4.13
N LEU A 381 5.83 -6.83 -3.48
CA LEU A 381 4.86 -7.71 -4.14
C LEU A 381 3.61 -6.95 -4.63
N GLY A 382 3.55 -5.64 -4.37
CA GLY A 382 2.55 -4.74 -4.93
C GLY A 382 2.88 -4.24 -6.34
N GLU A 383 4.12 -4.46 -6.82
CA GLU A 383 4.54 -4.04 -8.15
C GLU A 383 3.85 -4.85 -9.27
N GLU A 384 3.78 -4.25 -10.46
CA GLU A 384 3.03 -4.79 -11.60
C GLU A 384 3.43 -6.22 -11.97
N GLU A 385 4.71 -6.58 -11.88
CA GLU A 385 5.19 -7.92 -12.19
C GLU A 385 4.55 -9.03 -11.32
N TYR A 386 4.10 -8.70 -10.10
CA TYR A 386 3.43 -9.63 -9.19
C TYR A 386 1.91 -9.48 -9.19
N THR A 387 1.38 -8.35 -9.66
CA THR A 387 -0.05 -8.05 -9.65
C THR A 387 -0.71 -8.20 -11.02
N GLN A 388 0.06 -8.48 -12.08
CA GLN A 388 -0.48 -8.67 -13.42
C GLN A 388 -1.40 -9.90 -13.45
N GLY A 389 -2.69 -9.70 -13.74
CA GLY A 389 -3.71 -10.74 -13.72
C GLY A 389 -4.08 -11.28 -12.33
N ARG A 390 -3.62 -10.62 -11.26
CA ARG A 390 -3.89 -10.99 -9.86
C ARG A 390 -4.23 -9.74 -9.04
N PRO A 391 -5.00 -9.90 -7.94
CA PRO A 391 -5.22 -8.80 -7.01
C PRO A 391 -3.93 -8.32 -6.34
N HIS A 392 -3.94 -7.06 -5.94
CA HIS A 392 -2.89 -6.53 -5.07
C HIS A 392 -2.81 -7.35 -3.76
N PRO A 393 -1.62 -7.67 -3.21
CA PRO A 393 -1.46 -8.52 -2.03
C PRO A 393 -2.05 -7.94 -0.73
N MET A 394 -2.42 -6.68 -0.67
CA MET A 394 -3.26 -6.13 0.41
C MET A 394 -4.70 -6.64 0.35
N ILE A 395 -5.22 -6.91 -0.84
CA ILE A 395 -6.59 -7.38 -1.07
C ILE A 395 -6.63 -8.91 -0.98
N ASP A 396 -5.66 -9.58 -1.63
CA ASP A 396 -5.52 -11.05 -1.61
C ASP A 396 -4.08 -11.46 -1.30
N PRO A 397 -3.81 -11.94 -0.08
CA PRO A 397 -2.48 -12.36 0.35
C PRO A 397 -2.00 -13.69 -0.24
N ALA A 398 -2.81 -14.43 -1.02
CA ALA A 398 -2.48 -15.78 -1.50
C ALA A 398 -1.19 -15.80 -2.33
N ALA A 399 -1.05 -14.88 -3.29
CA ALA A 399 0.16 -14.79 -4.11
C ALA A 399 1.43 -14.54 -3.27
N ARG A 400 1.35 -13.69 -2.25
CA ARG A 400 2.45 -13.45 -1.31
C ARG A 400 2.81 -14.70 -0.54
N ARG A 401 1.81 -15.43 -0.04
CA ARG A 401 2.01 -16.71 0.67
C ARG A 401 2.76 -17.73 -0.18
N ASP A 402 2.43 -17.83 -1.46
CA ASP A 402 3.09 -18.77 -2.38
C ASP A 402 4.56 -18.39 -2.61
N ILE A 403 4.86 -17.09 -2.83
CA ILE A 403 6.23 -16.60 -2.97
C ILE A 403 7.04 -16.80 -1.68
N MET A 404 6.44 -16.60 -0.50
CA MET A 404 7.08 -16.90 0.79
C MET A 404 7.43 -18.37 0.89
N ARG A 405 6.56 -19.30 0.46
CA ARG A 405 6.83 -20.74 0.44
C ARG A 405 7.98 -21.12 -0.48
N GLU A 406 8.15 -20.43 -1.60
CA GLU A 406 9.24 -20.68 -2.52
C GLU A 406 10.60 -20.15 -2.04
N GLN A 407 10.63 -18.97 -1.39
CA GLN A 407 11.86 -18.22 -1.20
C GLN A 407 12.30 -18.04 0.25
N ALA A 408 11.45 -18.35 1.24
CA ALA A 408 11.76 -18.13 2.65
C ALA A 408 12.47 -19.31 3.34
N PHE A 409 12.53 -20.49 2.74
CA PHE A 409 13.01 -21.75 3.36
C PHE A 409 14.47 -22.09 3.05
N GLY A 410 15.27 -21.16 2.53
CA GLY A 410 16.69 -21.39 2.28
C GLY A 410 17.48 -21.64 3.59
N ASP A 411 18.45 -22.57 3.55
CA ASP A 411 19.32 -22.86 4.69
C ASP A 411 20.24 -21.69 5.07
N ASP A 412 20.37 -20.70 4.19
CA ASP A 412 21.09 -19.45 4.41
C ASP A 412 20.24 -18.35 5.08
N VAL A 413 18.90 -18.51 5.12
CA VAL A 413 17.99 -17.47 5.61
C VAL A 413 18.03 -17.39 7.14
N ALA A 414 18.47 -16.24 7.65
CA ALA A 414 18.48 -15.91 9.08
C ALA A 414 17.17 -15.29 9.53
N ALA A 415 16.64 -14.37 8.75
CA ALA A 415 15.43 -13.64 9.08
C ALA A 415 14.54 -13.40 7.85
N VAL A 416 13.24 -13.58 8.04
CA VAL A 416 12.20 -13.18 7.11
C VAL A 416 11.52 -11.94 7.62
N LEU A 417 11.38 -10.92 6.76
CA LEU A 417 10.69 -9.66 7.04
C LEU A 417 9.35 -9.62 6.33
N LEU A 418 8.33 -9.09 6.99
CA LEU A 418 7.02 -8.88 6.38
C LEU A 418 6.26 -7.71 7.03
N ASP A 419 5.35 -7.13 6.25
CA ASP A 419 4.34 -6.21 6.72
C ASP A 419 2.95 -6.89 6.72
N VAL A 420 2.03 -6.36 7.50
CA VAL A 420 0.59 -6.61 7.42
C VAL A 420 -0.07 -5.24 7.43
N VAL A 421 -0.78 -4.90 6.35
CA VAL A 421 -1.42 -3.59 6.20
C VAL A 421 -2.91 -3.72 6.42
N LEU A 422 -3.42 -3.01 7.44
CA LEU A 422 -4.82 -2.93 7.79
C LEU A 422 -5.48 -1.69 7.16
N GLY A 423 -6.77 -1.55 7.38
CA GLY A 423 -7.56 -0.40 6.93
C GLY A 423 -8.62 -0.78 5.89
N TYR A 424 -9.29 0.24 5.40
CA TYR A 424 -10.31 0.09 4.37
C TYR A 424 -9.70 -0.43 3.07
N GLY A 425 -10.38 -1.36 2.42
CA GLY A 425 -9.92 -1.99 1.17
C GLY A 425 -8.93 -3.15 1.36
N SER A 426 -8.30 -3.29 2.54
CA SER A 426 -7.42 -4.41 2.84
C SER A 426 -8.20 -5.69 3.17
N HIS A 427 -7.51 -6.85 3.06
CA HIS A 427 -8.07 -8.16 3.39
C HIS A 427 -8.68 -8.17 4.81
N PRO A 428 -9.82 -8.86 5.04
CA PRO A 428 -10.45 -8.90 6.36
C PRO A 428 -9.58 -9.52 7.47
N ASP A 429 -8.74 -10.52 7.13
CA ASP A 429 -7.82 -11.19 8.05
C ASP A 429 -6.45 -11.45 7.40
N PRO A 430 -5.64 -10.39 7.15
CA PRO A 430 -4.38 -10.55 6.44
C PRO A 430 -3.30 -11.30 7.23
N ALA A 431 -3.32 -11.25 8.57
CA ALA A 431 -2.40 -12.01 9.39
C ALA A 431 -2.76 -13.50 9.41
N GLY A 432 -4.05 -13.85 9.50
CA GLY A 432 -4.52 -15.23 9.47
C GLY A 432 -4.09 -15.98 8.19
N GLU A 433 -4.15 -15.28 7.05
CA GLU A 433 -3.76 -15.85 5.74
C GLU A 433 -2.29 -16.29 5.65
N ILE A 434 -1.40 -15.63 6.37
CA ILE A 434 0.05 -15.91 6.32
C ILE A 434 0.60 -16.58 7.57
N ALA A 435 -0.17 -16.66 8.67
CA ALA A 435 0.27 -17.16 9.97
C ALA A 435 0.83 -18.59 9.89
N GLY A 436 0.15 -19.49 9.16
CA GLY A 436 0.62 -20.86 8.97
C GLY A 436 1.98 -20.91 8.28
N THR A 437 2.18 -20.15 7.21
CA THR A 437 3.48 -20.07 6.53
C THR A 437 4.56 -19.46 7.42
N CYS A 438 4.23 -18.46 8.24
CA CYS A 438 5.18 -17.92 9.23
C CYS A 438 5.60 -18.96 10.26
N ALA A 439 4.66 -19.76 10.78
CA ALA A 439 4.95 -20.83 11.72
C ALA A 439 5.86 -21.91 11.10
N ASP A 440 5.62 -22.28 9.84
CA ASP A 440 6.45 -23.24 9.10
C ASP A 440 7.90 -22.69 8.93
N ILE A 441 8.05 -21.41 8.60
CA ILE A 441 9.37 -20.76 8.47
C ILE A 441 10.12 -20.77 9.81
N VAL A 442 9.42 -20.44 10.92
CA VAL A 442 9.99 -20.47 12.27
C VAL A 442 10.41 -21.90 12.64
N ALA A 443 9.57 -22.91 12.35
CA ALA A 443 9.90 -24.32 12.56
C ALA A 443 11.09 -24.77 11.70
N GLY A 444 11.28 -24.19 10.51
CA GLY A 444 12.43 -24.38 9.63
C GLY A 444 13.72 -23.71 10.12
N GLY A 445 13.72 -23.00 11.25
CA GLY A 445 14.89 -22.43 11.92
C GLY A 445 15.26 -21.00 11.51
N ALA A 446 14.49 -20.32 10.65
CA ALA A 446 14.64 -18.88 10.39
C ALA A 446 13.76 -18.07 11.35
N ALA A 447 14.20 -16.87 11.73
CA ALA A 447 13.35 -15.94 12.49
C ALA A 447 12.37 -15.23 11.54
N VAL A 448 11.14 -15.02 11.97
CA VAL A 448 10.18 -14.15 11.24
C VAL A 448 9.98 -12.87 12.04
N VAL A 449 10.16 -11.72 11.40
CA VAL A 449 9.96 -10.39 11.98
C VAL A 449 8.88 -9.69 11.18
N GLY A 450 7.83 -9.25 11.85
CA GLY A 450 6.68 -8.64 11.21
C GLY A 450 6.28 -7.31 11.83
N TYR A 451 5.67 -6.46 11.00
CA TYR A 451 5.04 -5.23 11.41
C TYR A 451 3.58 -5.21 10.99
N VAL A 452 2.69 -4.79 11.87
CA VAL A 452 1.27 -4.59 11.55
C VAL A 452 1.01 -3.09 11.51
N LEU A 453 0.84 -2.57 10.30
CA LEU A 453 0.43 -1.21 10.03
C LEU A 453 -1.08 -1.11 10.22
N GLY A 454 -1.51 -0.26 11.14
CA GLY A 454 -2.92 -0.06 11.42
C GLY A 454 -3.18 0.64 12.73
N THR A 455 -4.46 0.85 13.01
CA THR A 455 -4.99 1.47 14.24
C THR A 455 -6.00 0.55 14.93
N ASP A 456 -6.36 0.87 16.16
CA ASP A 456 -7.40 0.13 16.90
C ASP A 456 -8.79 0.33 16.28
N GLY A 457 -8.98 1.39 15.47
CA GLY A 457 -10.23 1.66 14.77
C GLY A 457 -10.37 0.93 13.43
N ASP A 458 -9.32 0.27 12.93
CA ASP A 458 -9.38 -0.47 11.67
C ASP A 458 -10.25 -1.74 11.80
N PRO A 459 -11.06 -2.08 10.78
CA PRO A 459 -12.05 -3.15 10.86
C PRO A 459 -11.46 -4.54 11.13
N GLN A 460 -10.19 -4.76 10.81
CA GLN A 460 -9.49 -6.03 11.02
C GLN A 460 -9.08 -6.27 12.50
N GLY A 461 -9.06 -5.21 13.32
CA GLY A 461 -8.66 -5.26 14.72
C GLY A 461 -7.14 -5.44 14.91
N LEU A 462 -6.42 -4.34 15.12
CA LEU A 462 -4.96 -4.30 15.22
C LEU A 462 -4.39 -5.34 16.20
N ASP A 463 -4.96 -5.42 17.40
CA ASP A 463 -4.49 -6.35 18.43
C ASP A 463 -4.77 -7.82 18.09
N VAL A 464 -5.84 -8.11 17.35
CA VAL A 464 -6.13 -9.47 16.85
C VAL A 464 -5.03 -9.87 15.87
N GLN A 465 -4.76 -9.04 14.87
CA GLN A 465 -3.76 -9.32 13.84
C GLN A 465 -2.35 -9.47 14.44
N ARG A 466 -1.98 -8.64 15.41
CA ARG A 466 -0.72 -8.76 16.15
C ARG A 466 -0.62 -10.05 16.97
N ARG A 467 -1.70 -10.48 17.64
CA ARG A 467 -1.72 -11.76 18.37
C ARG A 467 -1.56 -12.93 17.42
N THR A 468 -2.33 -12.98 16.33
CA THR A 468 -2.24 -14.02 15.31
C THR A 468 -0.80 -14.23 14.84
N LEU A 469 -0.07 -13.15 14.54
CA LEU A 469 1.33 -13.25 14.16
C LEU A 469 2.22 -13.74 15.31
N ARG A 470 2.03 -13.22 16.54
CA ARG A 470 2.83 -13.67 17.71
C ARG A 470 2.61 -15.15 18.01
N ASP A 471 1.38 -15.64 17.93
CA ASP A 471 1.03 -17.05 18.13
C ASP A 471 1.68 -17.95 17.07
N ALA A 472 1.93 -17.43 15.87
CA ALA A 472 2.71 -18.07 14.81
C ALA A 472 4.24 -17.96 15.01
N GLY A 473 4.72 -17.39 16.11
CA GLY A 473 6.15 -17.23 16.42
C GLY A 473 6.82 -16.01 15.79
N VAL A 474 6.06 -15.07 15.22
CA VAL A 474 6.59 -13.85 14.61
C VAL A 474 6.97 -12.83 15.70
N ILE A 475 8.15 -12.22 15.57
CA ILE A 475 8.59 -11.07 16.37
C ILE A 475 7.87 -9.83 15.80
N VAL A 476 6.81 -9.38 16.50
CA VAL A 476 6.01 -8.21 16.07
C VAL A 476 6.60 -6.94 16.68
N THR A 477 6.94 -5.99 15.81
CA THR A 477 7.59 -4.72 16.18
C THR A 477 6.61 -3.54 16.20
N PRO A 478 6.96 -2.41 16.87
CA PRO A 478 6.10 -1.24 16.95
C PRO A 478 6.03 -0.42 15.64
N THR A 479 7.05 -0.50 14.77
CA THR A 479 7.14 0.22 13.50
C THR A 479 7.81 -0.63 12.42
N ALA A 480 7.65 -0.27 11.14
CA ALA A 480 8.30 -0.95 10.02
C ALA A 480 9.84 -0.81 10.07
N ALA A 481 10.34 0.38 10.40
CA ALA A 481 11.78 0.61 10.57
C ALA A 481 12.38 -0.29 11.64
N ARG A 482 11.68 -0.51 12.77
CA ARG A 482 12.12 -1.43 13.84
C ARG A 482 12.13 -2.89 13.38
N ALA A 483 11.19 -3.31 12.55
CA ALA A 483 11.22 -4.65 11.97
C ALA A 483 12.51 -4.89 11.17
N ALA A 484 12.88 -3.95 10.31
CA ALA A 484 14.11 -4.04 9.53
C ALA A 484 15.37 -4.06 10.45
N ARG A 485 15.39 -3.26 11.52
CA ARG A 485 16.50 -3.26 12.50
C ARG A 485 16.61 -4.58 13.24
N VAL A 486 15.51 -5.17 13.66
CA VAL A 486 15.50 -6.49 14.34
C VAL A 486 16.00 -7.58 13.41
N ALA A 487 15.55 -7.60 12.15
CA ALA A 487 16.03 -8.57 11.15
C ALA A 487 17.54 -8.40 10.88
N ALA A 488 18.02 -7.16 10.75
CA ALA A 488 19.45 -6.87 10.63
C ALA A 488 20.25 -7.33 11.86
N ALA A 489 19.74 -7.11 13.06
CA ALA A 489 20.35 -7.53 14.31
C ALA A 489 20.50 -9.05 14.40
N ILE A 490 19.48 -9.79 13.94
CA ILE A 490 19.49 -11.27 13.88
C ILE A 490 20.50 -11.76 12.85
N ALA A 491 20.44 -11.26 11.62
CA ALA A 491 21.33 -11.67 10.53
C ALA A 491 22.80 -11.37 10.81
N ALA A 492 23.10 -10.21 11.41
CA ALA A 492 24.44 -9.82 11.83
C ALA A 492 24.88 -10.46 13.16
N ARG A 493 24.02 -11.20 13.88
CA ARG A 493 24.24 -11.73 15.23
C ARG A 493 24.67 -10.65 16.25
N ARG A 494 24.06 -9.46 16.12
CA ARG A 494 24.33 -8.26 16.94
C ARG A 494 23.03 -7.70 17.53
N PRO A 495 22.46 -8.33 18.59
CA PRO A 495 21.13 -7.98 19.12
C PRO A 495 20.99 -6.49 19.48
N ALA A 496 22.06 -5.82 19.90
CA ALA A 496 22.04 -4.40 20.25
C ALA A 496 21.60 -3.48 19.07
N LEU A 497 21.77 -3.91 17.81
CA LEU A 497 21.33 -3.13 16.65
C LEU A 497 19.81 -2.95 16.59
N ALA A 498 19.03 -3.87 17.18
CA ALA A 498 17.57 -3.80 17.20
C ALA A 498 17.05 -2.56 17.96
N ALA A 499 17.75 -2.15 19.01
CA ALA A 499 17.40 -1.00 19.85
C ALA A 499 18.22 0.27 19.53
N ALA A 500 19.14 0.21 18.56
CA ALA A 500 19.97 1.37 18.22
C ALA A 500 19.10 2.56 17.77
N ALA A 501 19.55 3.76 18.12
CA ALA A 501 18.97 4.99 17.59
C ALA A 501 19.09 5.02 16.06
N PRO A 502 18.21 5.75 15.34
CA PRO A 502 18.41 6.04 13.92
C PRO A 502 19.80 6.63 13.68
N ALA A 503 20.42 6.26 12.57
CA ALA A 503 21.77 6.71 12.21
C ALA A 503 21.76 8.15 11.69
#